data_9fc2730c81d44ace11b3b41c466d33fe
#
_entry.id   9fc2730c81d44ace11b3b41c466d33fe
#
_cell.length_a   1.000
_cell.length_b   1.000
_cell.length_c   1.000
_cell.angle_alpha   90.00
_cell.angle_beta   90.00
_cell.angle_gamma   90.00
#
_symmetry.space_group_name_H-M   'P 1'
#
loop_
_entity.id
_entity.type
_entity.pdbx_description
1 polymer ?
#
loop_
_entity_poly.entity_id
_entity_poly.type
_entity_poly.pdbx_seq_one_letter_code
_entity_poly.pdbx_strand_id
1 'polypeptide(L)'
;SVKERQTGQISLGAGYSTATKGFFQASIAQNNFRGLGQNLNLNVSLSEDQKTYNLGFTEPYFMDTKWTAGADIYKTQNGLISSFSSEKYGGNIRVGYPIFEYTRFFVTLRHEVTDISKVRNPTVDVDDENGATASLKTTLRYDKRNNIFEPTDGYYGSISLENAGFYGDQHWLKGSVEGRLYRPVYKDLIFRSRVKVEQIMKTLSTKNIPRTEEFQMGGSRNMRGYNYEDIG
;
A
#
# COMPACT_ATOMS: atom_id res chain seq x y z
N SER A 1 29.88 26.42 4.71
CA SER A 1 29.51 25.92 3.35
C SER A 1 28.30 25.02 3.48
N VAL A 2 27.18 25.43 2.88
CA VAL A 2 25.99 24.59 2.77
C VAL A 2 26.29 23.57 1.69
N LYS A 3 26.35 22.26 2.03
CA LYS A 3 26.43 21.18 1.05
C LYS A 3 25.02 20.86 0.58
N GLU A 4 24.73 21.12 -0.67
CA GLU A 4 23.52 20.63 -1.32
C GLU A 4 23.50 19.10 -1.28
N ARG A 5 22.43 18.51 -0.76
CA ARG A 5 22.19 17.06 -0.82
C ARG A 5 21.37 16.76 -2.07
N GLN A 6 21.74 15.68 -2.76
CA GLN A 6 20.91 15.18 -3.85
C GLN A 6 19.52 14.84 -3.31
N THR A 7 18.50 15.44 -3.86
CA THR A 7 17.10 15.26 -3.47
C THR A 7 16.37 14.28 -4.37
N GLY A 8 16.98 13.90 -5.49
CA GLY A 8 16.46 12.92 -6.45
C GLY A 8 17.16 11.58 -6.33
N GLN A 9 16.41 10.49 -6.42
CA GLN A 9 16.90 9.12 -6.45
C GLN A 9 16.24 8.37 -7.61
N ILE A 10 17.07 7.70 -8.41
CA ILE A 10 16.60 6.76 -9.44
C ILE A 10 17.12 5.38 -9.04
N SER A 11 16.22 4.41 -9.00
CA SER A 11 16.54 3.01 -8.71
C SER A 11 16.04 2.15 -9.86
N LEU A 12 16.92 1.29 -10.36
CA LEU A 12 16.58 0.30 -11.38
C LEU A 12 16.95 -1.08 -10.83
N GLY A 13 16.09 -2.04 -11.04
CA GLY A 13 16.28 -3.41 -10.62
C GLY A 13 15.73 -4.38 -11.66
N ALA A 14 16.41 -5.48 -11.86
CA ALA A 14 15.93 -6.59 -12.65
C ALA A 14 16.34 -7.89 -11.98
N GLY A 15 15.53 -8.92 -12.12
CA GLY A 15 15.82 -10.21 -11.52
C GLY A 15 14.90 -11.30 -12.03
N TYR A 16 15.07 -12.48 -11.47
CA TYR A 16 14.24 -13.64 -11.76
C TYR A 16 13.75 -14.26 -10.44
N SER A 17 12.48 -14.61 -10.41
CA SER A 17 11.84 -15.31 -9.31
C SER A 17 11.03 -16.48 -9.86
N THR A 18 10.98 -17.59 -9.14
CA THR A 18 10.16 -18.75 -9.52
C THR A 18 8.66 -18.42 -9.56
N ALA A 19 8.21 -17.47 -8.75
CA ALA A 19 6.80 -17.08 -8.66
C ALA A 19 6.38 -16.08 -9.76
N THR A 20 7.23 -15.08 -10.06
CA THR A 20 6.91 -13.99 -10.99
C THR A 20 7.73 -14.02 -12.27
N LYS A 21 8.58 -15.05 -12.42
CA LYS A 21 9.55 -15.21 -13.51
C LYS A 21 10.50 -14.00 -13.61
N GLY A 22 10.78 -13.51 -14.81
CA GLY A 22 11.56 -12.31 -14.99
C GLY A 22 10.81 -11.07 -14.50
N PHE A 23 11.48 -10.19 -13.76
CA PHE A 23 10.90 -8.92 -13.34
C PHE A 23 11.84 -7.75 -13.58
N PHE A 24 11.27 -6.62 -13.84
CA PHE A 24 11.94 -5.33 -13.94
C PHE A 24 11.25 -4.32 -13.02
N GLN A 25 12.04 -3.54 -12.30
CA GLN A 25 11.54 -2.46 -11.43
C GLN A 25 12.30 -1.18 -11.73
N ALA A 26 11.56 -0.08 -11.82
CA ALA A 26 12.11 1.25 -11.92
C ALA A 26 11.40 2.15 -10.91
N SER A 27 12.16 2.94 -10.17
CA SER A 27 11.59 3.97 -9.32
C SER A 27 12.35 5.27 -9.45
N ILE A 28 11.59 6.36 -9.47
CA ILE A 28 12.09 7.72 -9.43
C ILE A 28 11.44 8.37 -8.22
N ALA A 29 12.26 8.85 -7.31
CA ALA A 29 11.82 9.60 -6.15
C ALA A 29 12.53 10.95 -6.13
N GLN A 30 11.77 12.03 -6.12
CA GLN A 30 12.26 13.39 -5.96
C GLN A 30 11.74 13.92 -4.63
N ASN A 31 12.61 13.99 -3.64
CA ASN A 31 12.36 14.65 -2.38
C ASN A 31 12.75 16.12 -2.51
N ASN A 32 11.96 17.01 -1.95
CA ASN A 32 12.17 18.45 -2.08
C ASN A 32 11.98 18.97 -3.54
N PHE A 33 10.93 18.47 -4.21
CA PHE A 33 10.57 18.95 -5.55
C PHE A 33 10.33 20.47 -5.52
N ARG A 34 10.93 21.20 -6.45
CA ARG A 34 10.94 22.67 -6.55
C ARG A 34 11.54 23.39 -5.32
N GLY A 35 12.24 22.72 -4.42
CA GLY A 35 12.76 23.32 -3.20
C GLY A 35 11.73 23.55 -2.08
N LEU A 36 10.49 23.03 -2.25
CA LEU A 36 9.35 23.25 -1.34
C LEU A 36 9.11 22.08 -0.38
N GLY A 37 10.03 21.13 -0.28
CA GLY A 37 9.85 19.92 0.56
C GLY A 37 8.86 18.92 0.00
N GLN A 38 8.29 19.16 -1.18
CA GLN A 38 7.34 18.29 -1.85
C GLN A 38 8.00 16.98 -2.28
N ASN A 39 7.25 15.87 -2.21
CA ASN A 39 7.73 14.56 -2.65
C ASN A 39 6.95 14.10 -3.87
N LEU A 40 7.67 13.79 -4.94
CA LEU A 40 7.13 13.17 -6.14
C LEU A 40 7.76 11.80 -6.28
N ASN A 41 6.95 10.76 -6.49
CA ASN A 41 7.43 9.41 -6.71
C ASN A 41 6.73 8.78 -7.91
N LEU A 42 7.51 8.06 -8.71
CA LEU A 42 7.04 7.20 -9.79
C LEU A 42 7.61 5.81 -9.56
N ASN A 43 6.76 4.81 -9.50
CA ASN A 43 7.16 3.42 -9.37
C ASN A 43 6.54 2.61 -10.51
N VAL A 44 7.38 1.84 -11.19
CA VAL A 44 7.01 0.90 -12.23
C VAL A 44 7.58 -0.47 -11.88
N SER A 45 6.74 -1.47 -11.80
CA SER A 45 7.14 -2.87 -11.60
C SER A 45 6.47 -3.72 -12.66
N LEU A 46 7.26 -4.44 -13.43
CA LEU A 46 6.80 -5.26 -14.54
C LEU A 46 7.31 -6.68 -14.38
N SER A 47 6.42 -7.64 -14.42
CA SER A 47 6.73 -9.05 -14.55
C SER A 47 5.73 -9.71 -15.52
N GLU A 48 5.87 -11.01 -15.77
CA GLU A 48 4.94 -11.71 -16.65
C GLU A 48 3.51 -11.68 -16.11
N ASP A 49 3.34 -11.92 -14.81
CA ASP A 49 2.02 -12.05 -14.19
C ASP A 49 1.60 -10.81 -13.38
N GLN A 50 2.49 -9.86 -13.16
CA GLN A 50 2.17 -8.68 -12.37
C GLN A 50 2.77 -7.41 -12.98
N LYS A 51 1.93 -6.39 -13.17
CA LYS A 51 2.34 -5.07 -13.64
C LYS A 51 1.77 -4.02 -12.72
N THR A 52 2.62 -3.12 -12.24
CA THR A 52 2.21 -2.02 -11.36
C THR A 52 2.83 -0.72 -11.84
N TYR A 53 2.00 0.29 -11.94
CA TYR A 53 2.38 1.67 -12.22
C TYR A 53 1.78 2.53 -11.10
N ASN A 54 2.59 3.35 -10.48
CA ASN A 54 2.14 4.26 -9.43
C ASN A 54 2.85 5.60 -9.58
N LEU A 55 2.08 6.68 -9.56
CA LEU A 55 2.56 8.05 -9.50
C LEU A 55 1.94 8.70 -8.27
N GLY A 56 2.79 9.18 -7.38
CA GLY A 56 2.37 9.81 -6.13
C GLY A 56 3.00 11.18 -5.94
N PHE A 57 2.22 12.09 -5.40
CA PHE A 57 2.65 13.42 -4.98
C PHE A 57 2.25 13.66 -3.52
N THR A 58 3.14 14.25 -2.74
CA THR A 58 2.85 14.61 -1.35
C THR A 58 3.46 15.97 -1.04
N GLU A 59 2.60 16.87 -0.55
CA GLU A 59 2.95 18.16 0.02
C GLU A 59 2.88 18.05 1.55
N PRO A 60 4.03 18.04 2.26
CA PRO A 60 4.05 17.84 3.71
C PRO A 60 3.57 19.06 4.51
N TYR A 61 3.61 20.27 3.91
CA TYR A 61 3.24 21.53 4.55
C TYR A 61 2.26 22.31 3.67
N PHE A 62 1.11 21.69 3.39
CA PHE A 62 0.11 22.24 2.51
C PHE A 62 -0.32 23.65 2.93
N MET A 63 -0.16 24.62 2.02
CA MET A 63 -0.40 26.06 2.25
C MET A 63 0.38 26.61 3.47
N ASP A 64 1.63 26.21 3.65
CA ASP A 64 2.51 26.60 4.77
C ASP A 64 1.92 26.27 6.16
N THR A 65 1.07 25.27 6.23
CA THR A 65 0.46 24.79 7.48
C THR A 65 1.05 23.46 7.92
N LYS A 66 0.59 22.92 9.05
CA LYS A 66 0.94 21.57 9.51
C LYS A 66 0.18 20.46 8.77
N TRP A 67 -0.72 20.81 7.85
CA TRP A 67 -1.43 19.84 7.05
C TRP A 67 -0.52 19.21 6.01
N THR A 68 -0.63 17.91 5.86
CA THR A 68 -0.04 17.17 4.75
C THR A 68 -1.14 16.88 3.74
N ALA A 69 -0.92 17.14 2.47
CA ALA A 69 -1.81 16.75 1.38
C ALA A 69 -1.07 15.84 0.41
N GLY A 70 -1.75 14.86 -0.16
CA GLY A 70 -1.17 13.97 -1.15
C GLY A 70 -2.22 13.41 -2.09
N ALA A 71 -1.77 13.02 -3.26
CA ALA A 71 -2.57 12.33 -4.26
C ALA A 71 -1.74 11.25 -4.93
N ASP A 72 -2.36 10.11 -5.21
CA ASP A 72 -1.74 9.03 -5.96
C ASP A 72 -2.68 8.58 -7.06
N ILE A 73 -2.12 8.21 -8.21
CA ILE A 73 -2.80 7.49 -9.27
C ILE A 73 -2.05 6.20 -9.55
N TYR A 74 -2.76 5.13 -9.81
CA TYR A 74 -2.14 3.84 -10.02
C TYR A 74 -2.93 2.95 -10.96
N LYS A 75 -2.19 2.02 -11.56
CA LYS A 75 -2.74 0.90 -12.32
C LYS A 75 -1.98 -0.35 -11.92
N THR A 76 -2.70 -1.40 -11.55
CA THR A 76 -2.12 -2.69 -11.18
C THR A 76 -2.82 -3.81 -11.95
N GLN A 77 -2.06 -4.67 -12.58
CA GLN A 77 -2.53 -5.92 -13.17
C GLN A 77 -1.94 -7.07 -12.36
N ASN A 78 -2.79 -7.99 -11.91
CA ASN A 78 -2.39 -9.15 -11.14
C ASN A 78 -2.93 -10.44 -11.78
N GLY A 79 -2.03 -11.25 -12.31
CA GLY A 79 -2.31 -12.58 -12.88
C GLY A 79 -1.94 -13.74 -11.94
N LEU A 80 -1.43 -13.45 -10.73
CA LEU A 80 -1.04 -14.45 -9.75
C LEU A 80 -2.22 -15.08 -9.02
N ILE A 81 -3.41 -14.46 -9.08
CA ILE A 81 -4.63 -15.04 -8.52
C ILE A 81 -4.95 -16.32 -9.29
N SER A 82 -5.09 -17.43 -8.59
CA SER A 82 -5.27 -18.75 -9.20
C SER A 82 -6.55 -18.86 -10.05
N SER A 83 -7.60 -18.16 -9.62
CA SER A 83 -8.94 -18.24 -10.20
C SER A 83 -9.17 -17.32 -11.39
N PHE A 84 -8.49 -16.16 -11.45
CA PHE A 84 -8.67 -15.15 -12.50
C PHE A 84 -7.48 -14.19 -12.58
N SER A 85 -7.47 -13.31 -13.55
CA SER A 85 -6.57 -12.15 -13.57
C SER A 85 -7.37 -10.89 -13.30
N SER A 86 -6.84 -9.98 -12.48
CA SER A 86 -7.48 -8.71 -12.18
C SER A 86 -6.65 -7.52 -12.66
N GLU A 87 -7.33 -6.51 -13.16
CA GLU A 87 -6.77 -5.20 -13.44
C GLU A 87 -7.48 -4.18 -12.55
N LYS A 88 -6.71 -3.40 -11.80
CA LYS A 88 -7.21 -2.34 -10.94
C LYS A 88 -6.58 -1.02 -11.37
N TYR A 89 -7.39 0.01 -11.55
CA TYR A 89 -6.91 1.35 -11.79
C TYR A 89 -7.71 2.36 -10.97
N GLY A 90 -7.03 3.34 -10.46
CA GLY A 90 -7.67 4.29 -9.58
C GLY A 90 -6.74 5.36 -9.07
N GLY A 91 -7.22 6.06 -8.06
CA GLY A 91 -6.46 7.07 -7.39
C GLY A 91 -6.97 7.32 -5.98
N ASN A 92 -6.18 8.04 -5.23
CA ASN A 92 -6.56 8.49 -3.90
C ASN A 92 -6.11 9.92 -3.65
N ILE A 93 -6.84 10.59 -2.78
CA ILE A 93 -6.47 11.87 -2.19
C ILE A 93 -6.33 11.66 -0.69
N ARG A 94 -5.26 12.15 -0.13
CA ARG A 94 -4.90 11.97 1.27
C ARG A 94 -4.62 13.30 1.92
N VAL A 95 -5.21 13.52 3.10
CA VAL A 95 -4.87 14.63 3.98
C VAL A 95 -4.46 14.11 5.34
N GLY A 96 -3.50 14.76 5.98
CA GLY A 96 -2.98 14.36 7.28
C GLY A 96 -2.67 15.55 8.16
N TYR A 97 -2.79 15.36 9.48
CA TYR A 97 -2.46 16.36 10.47
C TYR A 97 -1.71 15.74 11.66
N PRO A 98 -0.63 16.36 12.15
CA PRO A 98 0.06 15.93 13.36
C PRO A 98 -0.77 16.35 14.58
N ILE A 99 -1.34 15.37 15.29
CA ILE A 99 -2.13 15.62 16.51
C ILE A 99 -1.25 15.66 17.78
N PHE A 100 -0.18 14.86 17.80
CA PHE A 100 0.82 14.86 18.85
C PHE A 100 2.22 14.72 18.22
N GLU A 101 3.27 14.84 19.03
CA GLU A 101 4.68 14.87 18.58
C GLU A 101 5.05 13.73 17.61
N TYR A 102 4.63 12.50 17.91
CA TYR A 102 4.92 11.32 17.07
C TYR A 102 3.67 10.74 16.42
N THR A 103 2.52 11.45 16.53
CA THR A 103 1.23 10.92 16.13
C THR A 103 0.61 11.77 15.04
N ARG A 104 0.27 11.12 13.92
CA ARG A 104 -0.43 11.76 12.80
C ARG A 104 -1.74 11.05 12.51
N PHE A 105 -2.75 11.83 12.22
CA PHE A 105 -4.03 11.36 11.73
C PHE A 105 -4.12 11.61 10.23
N PHE A 106 -4.60 10.64 9.48
CA PHE A 106 -4.80 10.73 8.03
C PHE A 106 -6.22 10.36 7.67
N VAL A 107 -6.75 11.06 6.68
CA VAL A 107 -7.98 10.69 5.97
C VAL A 107 -7.62 10.53 4.49
N THR A 108 -8.01 9.41 3.92
CA THR A 108 -7.77 9.08 2.51
C THR A 108 -9.09 8.74 1.85
N LEU A 109 -9.40 9.43 0.77
CA LEU A 109 -10.49 9.11 -0.14
C LEU A 109 -9.90 8.37 -1.33
N ARG A 110 -10.37 7.16 -1.61
CA ARG A 110 -9.93 6.31 -2.72
C ARG A 110 -11.09 6.06 -3.67
N HIS A 111 -10.80 6.11 -4.95
CA HIS A 111 -11.67 5.60 -6.01
C HIS A 111 -10.88 4.65 -6.89
N GLU A 112 -11.43 3.47 -7.12
CA GLU A 112 -10.78 2.39 -7.86
C GLU A 112 -11.81 1.65 -8.70
N VAL A 113 -11.42 1.24 -9.89
CA VAL A 113 -12.20 0.34 -10.75
C VAL A 113 -11.43 -0.96 -10.89
N THR A 114 -12.11 -2.06 -10.69
CA THR A 114 -11.59 -3.42 -10.84
C THR A 114 -12.24 -4.09 -12.05
N ASP A 115 -11.41 -4.55 -12.97
CA ASP A 115 -11.82 -5.34 -14.14
C ASP A 115 -11.20 -6.73 -14.04
N ILE A 116 -12.02 -7.76 -14.21
CA ILE A 116 -11.59 -9.15 -14.19
C ILE A 116 -11.44 -9.68 -15.60
N SER A 117 -10.37 -10.40 -15.82
CA SER A 117 -10.10 -11.08 -17.09
C SER A 117 -9.55 -12.50 -16.85
N LYS A 118 -9.51 -13.32 -17.89
CA LYS A 118 -8.92 -14.67 -17.87
C LYS A 118 -9.44 -15.51 -16.70
N VAL A 119 -10.76 -15.62 -16.56
CA VAL A 119 -11.39 -16.47 -15.54
C VAL A 119 -10.99 -17.93 -15.80
N ARG A 120 -10.31 -18.54 -14.83
CA ARG A 120 -9.81 -19.92 -14.88
C ARG A 120 -10.71 -20.87 -14.13
N ASN A 121 -11.36 -20.37 -13.07
CA ASN A 121 -12.31 -21.14 -12.29
C ASN A 121 -13.74 -20.63 -12.52
N PRO A 122 -14.60 -21.41 -13.20
CA PRO A 122 -15.96 -20.99 -13.54
C PRO A 122 -16.91 -20.89 -12.32
N THR A 123 -16.48 -21.34 -11.14
CA THR A 123 -17.28 -21.21 -9.90
C THR A 123 -17.15 -19.85 -9.23
N VAL A 124 -16.23 -18.99 -9.72
CA VAL A 124 -16.07 -17.63 -9.20
C VAL A 124 -17.12 -16.73 -9.84
N ASP A 125 -17.91 -16.07 -9.00
CA ASP A 125 -18.83 -15.03 -9.47
C ASP A 125 -18.04 -13.77 -9.85
N VAL A 126 -17.94 -13.53 -11.14
CA VAL A 126 -17.20 -12.39 -11.71
C VAL A 126 -17.90 -11.07 -11.39
N ASP A 127 -19.22 -11.08 -11.20
CA ASP A 127 -19.99 -9.88 -10.88
C ASP A 127 -19.70 -9.37 -9.47
N ASP A 128 -19.31 -10.27 -8.55
CA ASP A 128 -18.84 -9.88 -7.22
C ASP A 128 -17.43 -9.26 -7.24
N GLU A 129 -16.62 -9.55 -8.23
CA GLU A 129 -15.25 -9.08 -8.37
C GLU A 129 -15.12 -7.78 -9.17
N ASN A 130 -15.99 -7.58 -10.16
CA ASN A 130 -15.99 -6.41 -11.04
C ASN A 130 -16.69 -5.22 -10.39
N GLY A 131 -16.24 -4.03 -10.72
CA GLY A 131 -16.96 -2.81 -10.40
C GLY A 131 -16.10 -1.69 -9.87
N ALA A 132 -16.78 -0.58 -9.60
CA ALA A 132 -16.18 0.61 -9.00
C ALA A 132 -16.27 0.53 -7.48
N THR A 133 -15.21 0.96 -6.80
CA THR A 133 -15.14 1.06 -5.34
C THR A 133 -14.74 2.47 -4.96
N ALA A 134 -15.57 3.14 -4.17
CA ALA A 134 -15.17 4.35 -3.47
C ALA A 134 -15.09 4.08 -1.97
N SER A 135 -13.93 4.36 -1.37
CA SER A 135 -13.70 4.12 0.05
C SER A 135 -13.12 5.34 0.76
N LEU A 136 -13.49 5.46 2.04
CA LEU A 136 -12.92 6.42 2.97
C LEU A 136 -12.13 5.67 4.03
N LYS A 137 -10.83 5.95 4.10
CA LYS A 137 -9.91 5.36 5.07
C LYS A 137 -9.45 6.40 6.06
N THR A 138 -9.61 6.12 7.33
CA THR A 138 -9.00 6.88 8.42
C THR A 138 -7.82 6.11 8.99
N THR A 139 -6.74 6.80 9.32
CA THR A 139 -5.53 6.15 9.88
C THR A 139 -4.95 7.02 10.97
N LEU A 140 -4.76 6.42 12.14
CA LEU A 140 -3.95 6.97 13.22
C LEU A 140 -2.59 6.29 13.20
N ARG A 141 -1.52 7.06 13.08
CA ARG A 141 -0.14 6.57 13.00
C ARG A 141 0.72 7.17 14.09
N TYR A 142 1.37 6.32 14.86
CA TYR A 142 2.43 6.66 15.79
C TYR A 142 3.78 6.19 15.25
N ASP A 143 4.79 7.06 15.14
CA ASP A 143 6.11 6.71 14.62
C ASP A 143 7.22 7.39 15.41
N LYS A 144 7.83 6.64 16.32
CA LYS A 144 8.97 7.04 17.13
C LYS A 144 10.20 6.19 16.82
N ARG A 145 10.41 5.87 15.56
CA ARG A 145 11.63 5.18 15.10
C ARG A 145 12.75 6.19 14.92
N ASN A 146 13.97 5.80 15.24
CA ASN A 146 15.14 6.64 15.04
C ASN A 146 15.46 6.90 13.57
N ASN A 147 15.11 5.96 12.66
CA ASN A 147 15.22 6.09 11.22
C ASN A 147 14.01 5.41 10.56
N ILE A 148 13.43 6.04 9.55
CA ILE A 148 12.26 5.51 8.83
C ILE A 148 12.67 4.38 7.88
N PHE A 149 13.85 4.48 7.24
CA PHE A 149 14.32 3.53 6.23
C PHE A 149 15.03 2.32 6.86
N GLU A 150 15.96 2.58 7.77
CA GLU A 150 16.74 1.55 8.47
C GLU A 150 16.61 1.72 9.99
N PRO A 151 15.47 1.36 10.56
CA PRO A 151 15.24 1.52 11.99
C PRO A 151 16.08 0.52 12.79
N THR A 152 16.80 1.04 13.75
CA THR A 152 17.60 0.28 14.72
C THR A 152 17.02 0.33 16.12
N ASP A 153 16.23 1.37 16.44
CA ASP A 153 15.53 1.54 17.72
C ASP A 153 14.22 2.28 17.55
N GLY A 154 13.27 2.02 18.44
CA GLY A 154 12.00 2.70 18.53
C GLY A 154 10.79 1.85 18.19
N TYR A 155 9.65 2.53 18.05
CA TYR A 155 8.33 1.92 17.87
C TYR A 155 7.61 2.55 16.69
N TYR A 156 6.81 1.73 16.02
CA TYR A 156 5.83 2.16 15.06
C TYR A 156 4.49 1.50 15.39
N GLY A 157 3.41 2.26 15.31
CA GLY A 157 2.07 1.74 15.45
C GLY A 157 1.13 2.41 14.45
N SER A 158 0.16 1.66 13.92
CA SER A 158 -0.91 2.25 13.13
C SER A 158 -2.22 1.50 13.35
N ILE A 159 -3.30 2.27 13.40
CA ILE A 159 -4.67 1.76 13.41
C ILE A 159 -5.36 2.41 12.22
N SER A 160 -6.03 1.62 11.40
CA SER A 160 -6.81 2.15 10.29
C SER A 160 -8.17 1.47 10.17
N LEU A 161 -9.14 2.26 9.74
CA LEU A 161 -10.48 1.82 9.39
C LEU A 161 -10.80 2.35 8.00
N GLU A 162 -11.20 1.47 7.11
CA GLU A 162 -11.59 1.80 5.74
C GLU A 162 -13.00 1.30 5.47
N ASN A 163 -13.88 2.22 5.07
CA ASN A 163 -15.26 1.92 4.71
C ASN A 163 -15.43 2.15 3.20
N ALA A 164 -15.82 1.12 2.48
CA ALA A 164 -16.21 1.18 1.09
C ALA A 164 -17.75 1.09 0.96
N GLY A 165 -18.29 1.78 -0.05
CA GLY A 165 -19.70 1.65 -0.40
C GLY A 165 -20.54 2.91 -0.24
N PHE A 166 -19.94 4.08 -0.04
CA PHE A 166 -20.71 5.33 -0.15
C PHE A 166 -20.93 5.73 -1.63
N TYR A 167 -20.14 5.19 -2.54
CA TYR A 167 -20.34 5.24 -3.98
C TYR A 167 -19.65 4.03 -4.63
N GLY A 168 -20.27 3.44 -5.65
CA GLY A 168 -19.78 2.28 -6.39
C GLY A 168 -20.48 0.97 -6.02
N ASP A 169 -19.93 -0.13 -6.50
CA ASP A 169 -20.58 -1.44 -6.48
C ASP A 169 -20.20 -2.29 -5.27
N GLN A 170 -19.07 -1.96 -4.64
CA GLN A 170 -18.45 -2.75 -3.58
C GLN A 170 -18.70 -2.15 -2.19
N HIS A 171 -19.12 -2.98 -1.23
CA HIS A 171 -19.52 -2.56 0.12
C HIS A 171 -18.85 -3.41 1.19
N TRP A 172 -17.85 -2.88 1.87
CA TRP A 172 -17.14 -3.58 2.94
C TRP A 172 -16.54 -2.60 3.96
N LEU A 173 -16.20 -3.14 5.15
CA LEU A 173 -15.49 -2.43 6.20
C LEU A 173 -14.20 -3.22 6.51
N LYS A 174 -13.05 -2.56 6.38
CA LYS A 174 -11.73 -3.13 6.63
C LYS A 174 -11.05 -2.45 7.80
N GLY A 175 -10.74 -3.20 8.85
CA GLY A 175 -9.95 -2.76 9.98
C GLY A 175 -8.53 -3.31 9.91
N SER A 176 -7.53 -2.51 10.33
CA SER A 176 -6.13 -2.95 10.40
C SER A 176 -5.44 -2.34 11.60
N VAL A 177 -4.69 -3.16 12.33
CA VAL A 177 -3.82 -2.74 13.43
C VAL A 177 -2.43 -3.29 13.16
N GLU A 178 -1.42 -2.44 13.19
CA GLU A 178 -0.02 -2.83 13.01
C GLU A 178 0.86 -2.25 14.10
N GLY A 179 1.74 -3.07 14.64
CA GLY A 179 2.80 -2.68 15.57
C GLY A 179 4.15 -3.18 15.11
N ARG A 180 5.18 -2.33 15.23
CA ARG A 180 6.58 -2.71 14.98
C ARG A 180 7.44 -2.24 16.15
N LEU A 181 8.38 -3.10 16.53
CA LEU A 181 9.36 -2.83 17.58
C LEU A 181 10.76 -3.06 17.04
N TYR A 182 11.65 -2.14 17.34
CA TYR A 182 13.07 -2.22 17.00
C TYR A 182 13.88 -1.98 18.27
N ARG A 183 14.81 -2.89 18.59
CA ARG A 183 15.68 -2.78 19.77
C ARG A 183 17.08 -3.30 19.46
N PRO A 184 18.12 -2.51 19.72
CA PRO A 184 19.48 -3.02 19.70
C PRO A 184 19.65 -4.01 20.87
N VAL A 185 20.11 -5.22 20.59
CA VAL A 185 20.31 -6.28 21.59
C VAL A 185 21.78 -6.40 21.94
N TYR A 186 22.66 -6.42 20.95
CA TYR A 186 24.10 -6.54 21.15
C TYR A 186 24.84 -6.02 19.92
N LYS A 187 25.74 -5.03 20.11
CA LYS A 187 26.51 -4.38 19.01
C LYS A 187 25.58 -4.02 17.83
N ASP A 188 25.79 -4.66 16.69
CA ASP A 188 25.03 -4.45 15.46
C ASP A 188 23.81 -5.38 15.34
N LEU A 189 23.56 -6.20 16.37
CA LEU A 189 22.40 -7.09 16.39
C LEU A 189 21.15 -6.34 16.83
N ILE A 190 20.19 -6.22 15.92
CA ILE A 190 18.91 -5.51 16.14
C ILE A 190 17.78 -6.53 16.16
N PHE A 191 17.05 -6.58 17.27
CA PHE A 191 15.78 -7.30 17.34
C PHE A 191 14.70 -6.49 16.60
N ARG A 192 14.00 -7.14 15.67
CA ARG A 192 12.90 -6.55 14.90
C ARG A 192 11.67 -7.43 15.04
N SER A 193 10.57 -6.85 15.50
CA SER A 193 9.28 -7.53 15.58
C SER A 193 8.21 -6.73 14.83
N ARG A 194 7.34 -7.43 14.14
CA ARG A 194 6.17 -6.87 13.47
C ARG A 194 4.96 -7.75 13.75
N VAL A 195 3.89 -7.14 14.22
CA VAL A 195 2.58 -7.77 14.35
C VAL A 195 1.59 -6.95 13.54
N LYS A 196 0.82 -7.60 12.70
CA LYS A 196 -0.25 -6.98 11.92
C LYS A 196 -1.49 -7.86 12.03
N VAL A 197 -2.62 -7.24 12.36
CA VAL A 197 -3.94 -7.87 12.40
C VAL A 197 -4.85 -7.09 11.48
N GLU A 198 -5.51 -7.79 10.59
CA GLU A 198 -6.45 -7.21 9.63
C GLU A 198 -7.74 -8.01 9.64
N GLN A 199 -8.84 -7.31 9.49
CA GLN A 199 -10.17 -7.91 9.37
C GLN A 199 -10.96 -7.15 8.33
N ILE A 200 -11.67 -7.87 7.49
CA ILE A 200 -12.64 -7.33 6.55
C ILE A 200 -14.02 -7.92 6.85
N MET A 201 -15.03 -7.09 6.77
CA MET A 201 -16.41 -7.47 7.01
C MET A 201 -17.29 -6.92 5.89
N LYS A 202 -18.27 -7.72 5.49
CA LYS A 202 -19.32 -7.31 4.57
C LYS A 202 -20.23 -6.30 5.25
N THR A 203 -20.52 -5.23 4.57
CA THR A 203 -21.56 -4.26 4.97
C THR A 203 -22.80 -4.44 4.08
N LEU A 204 -23.84 -3.78 4.32
CA LEU A 204 -25.19 -3.75 3.76
C LEU A 204 -25.43 -4.13 2.26
N SER A 205 -24.54 -4.87 1.62
CA SER A 205 -24.63 -5.29 0.22
C SER A 205 -25.06 -6.75 0.07
N THR A 206 -25.72 -7.08 -1.02
CA THR A 206 -26.02 -8.44 -1.45
C THR A 206 -24.78 -9.13 -2.06
N LYS A 207 -23.84 -8.35 -2.61
CA LYS A 207 -22.60 -8.87 -3.19
C LYS A 207 -21.66 -9.41 -2.10
N ASN A 208 -20.84 -10.39 -2.43
CA ASN A 208 -19.80 -10.89 -1.56
C ASN A 208 -18.61 -9.91 -1.51
N ILE A 209 -17.74 -10.10 -0.51
CA ILE A 209 -16.47 -9.36 -0.47
C ILE A 209 -15.63 -9.84 -1.65
N PRO A 210 -15.11 -8.92 -2.51
CA PRO A 210 -14.24 -9.34 -3.60
C PRO A 210 -12.99 -10.03 -3.09
N ARG A 211 -12.59 -11.14 -3.70
CA ARG A 211 -11.33 -11.84 -3.40
C ARG A 211 -10.11 -10.94 -3.57
N THR A 212 -10.22 -9.95 -4.46
CA THR A 212 -9.17 -8.93 -4.65
C THR A 212 -8.97 -8.03 -3.44
N GLU A 213 -9.93 -7.97 -2.51
CA GLU A 213 -9.86 -7.21 -1.26
C GLU A 213 -9.62 -8.12 -0.04
N GLU A 214 -9.77 -9.45 -0.18
CA GLU A 214 -9.47 -10.42 0.87
C GLU A 214 -7.98 -10.49 1.18
N PHE A 215 -7.67 -10.93 2.40
CA PHE A 215 -6.28 -11.09 2.83
C PHE A 215 -5.73 -12.42 2.35
N GLN A 216 -4.77 -12.36 1.46
CA GLN A 216 -4.09 -13.53 0.95
C GLN A 216 -2.74 -13.69 1.65
N MET A 217 -2.49 -14.88 2.18
CA MET A 217 -1.22 -15.24 2.79
C MET A 217 -0.47 -16.22 1.89
N GLY A 218 0.85 -16.13 1.93
CA GLY A 218 1.75 -16.95 1.13
C GLY A 218 2.77 -16.10 0.35
N GLY A 219 3.77 -16.77 -0.19
CA GLY A 219 4.85 -16.13 -0.93
C GLY A 219 5.95 -15.57 -0.02
N SER A 220 7.07 -15.23 -0.64
CA SER A 220 8.33 -14.88 0.03
C SER A 220 8.27 -13.66 0.95
N ARG A 221 7.29 -12.79 0.78
CA ARG A 221 7.14 -11.55 1.56
C ARG A 221 6.26 -11.68 2.79
N ASN A 222 5.32 -12.62 2.79
CA ASN A 222 4.36 -12.80 3.89
C ASN A 222 4.67 -14.08 4.67
N MET A 223 4.69 -15.22 4.02
CA MET A 223 4.89 -16.50 4.66
C MET A 223 5.81 -17.38 3.79
N ARG A 224 7.07 -17.48 4.19
CA ARG A 224 8.06 -18.25 3.45
C ARG A 224 7.73 -19.76 3.55
N GLY A 225 7.85 -20.49 2.44
CA GLY A 225 7.55 -21.91 2.36
C GLY A 225 6.14 -22.24 1.87
N TYR A 226 5.30 -21.24 1.67
CA TYR A 226 3.97 -21.38 1.07
C TYR A 226 3.91 -20.59 -0.24
N ASN A 227 3.18 -21.10 -1.23
CA ASN A 227 2.92 -20.34 -2.45
C ASN A 227 1.94 -19.21 -2.17
N TYR A 228 1.80 -18.31 -3.13
CA TYR A 228 0.81 -17.25 -3.08
C TYR A 228 -0.60 -17.87 -3.07
N GLU A 229 -1.47 -17.44 -2.17
CA GLU A 229 -2.83 -17.98 -1.94
C GLU A 229 -2.92 -19.41 -1.34
N ASP A 230 -1.84 -20.01 -0.89
CA ASP A 230 -1.94 -21.34 -0.24
C ASP A 230 -2.70 -21.28 1.10
N ILE A 231 -2.80 -20.09 1.70
CA ILE A 231 -3.47 -19.84 2.98
C ILE A 231 -4.39 -18.61 2.82
N GLY A 232 -5.69 -18.80 2.88
CA GLY A 232 -6.71 -17.76 2.80
C GLY A 232 -8.11 -18.36 2.71
#